data_8277341fe761fe16846a5874e6d56425
#
_entry.id   8277341fe761fe16846a5874e6d56425
#
_cell.length_a   1.000
_cell.length_b   1.000
_cell.length_c   1.000
_cell.angle_alpha   90.00
_cell.angle_beta   90.00
_cell.angle_gamma   90.00
#
_symmetry.space_group_name_H-M   'P 1'
#
loop_
_entity.id
_entity.type
_entity.pdbx_description
1 polymer ?
#
loop_
_entity_poly.entity_id
_entity_poly.type
_entity_poly.pdbx_seq_one_letter_code
_entity_poly.pdbx_strand_id
1 'polypeptide(L)'
;MNDGVLLIGSGGHASVLLDMLIEQKINVLGYVSPLLAMNQKLFSDLHWFKSDEDIFQFDKTTIQLVNGIGSLPGNTLRADFYMKYKKLGYSFATLVSKDAGVSGYATLEQGVQVMRGAIIQTGTTVGYNSIVNTGSIVDHDCTIGSNNHIAPGVTISGHVTSQKNVHFGTGSSIIQSININENVIVGSGTTITKDIEKNTICYPARIFKKVIY
;
A
#
# COMPACT_ATOMS: atom_id res chain seq x y z
N MET A 1 -10.22 21.79 12.05
CA MET A 1 -11.10 20.81 11.36
C MET A 1 -10.33 20.30 10.15
N ASN A 2 -10.52 19.07 9.74
CA ASN A 2 -9.87 18.56 8.53
C ASN A 2 -10.74 18.97 7.32
N ASP A 3 -10.20 19.78 6.40
CA ASP A 3 -10.94 20.29 5.24
C ASP A 3 -11.14 19.22 4.16
N GLY A 4 -10.35 18.15 4.21
CA GLY A 4 -10.42 17.04 3.26
C GLY A 4 -9.06 16.42 2.95
N VAL A 5 -9.04 15.62 1.89
CA VAL A 5 -7.81 14.97 1.43
C VAL A 5 -7.43 15.42 0.03
N LEU A 6 -6.13 15.45 -0.24
CA LEU A 6 -5.57 15.68 -1.57
C LEU A 6 -4.96 14.37 -2.07
N LEU A 7 -5.47 13.87 -3.20
CA LEU A 7 -5.02 12.61 -3.79
C LEU A 7 -3.77 12.82 -4.65
N ILE A 8 -2.72 12.06 -4.41
CA ILE A 8 -1.48 12.14 -5.17
C ILE A 8 -1.43 11.02 -6.19
N GLY A 9 -1.28 11.40 -7.47
CA GLY A 9 -1.27 10.46 -8.58
C GLY A 9 -2.63 10.31 -9.26
N SER A 10 -2.62 9.72 -10.45
CA SER A 10 -3.78 9.58 -11.34
C SER A 10 -3.84 8.22 -12.05
N GLY A 11 -2.98 7.27 -11.63
CA GLY A 11 -2.91 5.91 -12.19
C GLY A 11 -3.92 4.94 -11.56
N GLY A 12 -3.78 3.66 -11.86
CA GLY A 12 -4.70 2.62 -11.39
C GLY A 12 -4.83 2.54 -9.88
N HIS A 13 -3.72 2.68 -9.14
CA HIS A 13 -3.75 2.67 -7.67
C HIS A 13 -4.52 3.88 -7.12
N ALA A 14 -4.28 5.08 -7.67
CA ALA A 14 -5.04 6.28 -7.31
C ALA A 14 -6.54 6.12 -7.60
N SER A 15 -6.91 5.44 -8.70
CA SER A 15 -8.31 5.15 -9.02
C SER A 15 -8.98 4.27 -7.96
N VAL A 16 -8.27 3.22 -7.47
CA VAL A 16 -8.81 2.37 -6.39
C VAL A 16 -9.01 3.16 -5.11
N LEU A 17 -8.05 4.01 -4.76
CA LEU A 17 -8.17 4.86 -3.55
C LEU A 17 -9.29 5.89 -3.68
N LEU A 18 -9.44 6.50 -4.85
CA LEU A 18 -10.51 7.46 -5.10
C LEU A 18 -11.89 6.81 -4.98
N ASP A 19 -12.07 5.60 -5.52
CA ASP A 19 -13.31 4.83 -5.37
C ASP A 19 -13.63 4.59 -3.88
N MET A 20 -12.62 4.21 -3.08
CA MET A 20 -12.78 4.04 -1.63
C MET A 20 -13.13 5.36 -0.90
N LEU A 21 -12.51 6.47 -1.30
CA LEU A 21 -12.78 7.78 -0.71
C LEU A 21 -14.22 8.25 -0.98
N ILE A 22 -14.68 8.08 -2.23
CA ILE A 22 -16.06 8.42 -2.64
C ILE A 22 -17.07 7.56 -1.87
N GLU A 23 -16.83 6.24 -1.80
CA GLU A 23 -17.70 5.31 -1.05
C GLU A 23 -17.83 5.68 0.44
N GLN A 24 -16.73 6.18 1.02
CA GLN A 24 -16.69 6.62 2.41
C GLN A 24 -17.15 8.07 2.61
N LYS A 25 -17.53 8.76 1.54
CA LYS A 25 -17.95 10.17 1.55
C LYS A 25 -16.89 11.11 2.15
N ILE A 26 -15.61 10.78 1.94
CA ILE A 26 -14.50 11.63 2.34
C ILE A 26 -14.37 12.76 1.32
N ASN A 27 -14.24 14.00 1.80
CA ASN A 27 -14.08 15.16 0.93
C ASN A 27 -12.72 15.12 0.23
N VAL A 28 -12.72 14.97 -1.11
CA VAL A 28 -11.53 14.97 -1.95
C VAL A 28 -11.40 16.33 -2.63
N LEU A 29 -10.39 17.10 -2.24
CA LEU A 29 -10.15 18.46 -2.73
C LEU A 29 -9.67 18.53 -4.19
N GLY A 30 -9.14 17.42 -4.68
CA GLY A 30 -8.60 17.28 -6.03
C GLY A 30 -7.52 16.21 -6.08
N TYR A 31 -6.86 16.13 -7.24
CA TYR A 31 -5.72 15.23 -7.39
C TYR A 31 -4.51 15.92 -8.03
N VAL A 32 -3.32 15.54 -7.59
CA VAL A 32 -2.04 16.07 -8.05
C VAL A 32 -1.36 15.04 -8.93
N SER A 33 -1.11 15.37 -10.18
CA SER A 33 -0.39 14.47 -11.11
C SER A 33 0.15 15.25 -12.30
N PRO A 34 1.36 14.94 -12.81
CA PRO A 34 1.87 15.54 -14.03
C PRO A 34 1.06 15.14 -15.29
N LEU A 35 0.31 14.05 -15.20
CA LEU A 35 -0.52 13.53 -16.29
C LEU A 35 -2.00 13.52 -15.91
N LEU A 36 -2.85 13.75 -16.91
CA LEU A 36 -4.30 13.60 -16.76
C LEU A 36 -4.65 12.16 -16.31
N ALA A 37 -5.69 12.03 -15.51
CA ALA A 37 -6.11 10.73 -15.00
C ALA A 37 -6.49 9.75 -16.12
N MET A 38 -6.02 8.49 -16.00
CA MET A 38 -6.35 7.44 -16.98
C MET A 38 -7.85 7.10 -16.94
N ASN A 39 -8.44 7.02 -15.74
CA ASN A 39 -9.89 6.83 -15.57
C ASN A 39 -10.60 8.18 -15.48
N GLN A 40 -10.75 8.85 -16.62
CA GLN A 40 -11.33 10.19 -16.68
C GLN A 40 -12.75 10.25 -16.10
N LYS A 41 -13.57 9.21 -16.27
CA LYS A 41 -14.91 9.17 -15.70
C LYS A 41 -14.93 9.26 -14.17
N LEU A 42 -14.02 8.56 -13.51
CA LEU A 42 -13.94 8.56 -12.03
C LEU A 42 -13.41 9.89 -11.49
N PHE A 43 -12.53 10.55 -12.22
CA PHE A 43 -11.86 11.79 -11.83
C PHE A 43 -12.56 13.06 -12.35
N SER A 44 -13.68 12.94 -13.09
CA SER A 44 -14.31 14.05 -13.84
C SER A 44 -14.64 15.27 -12.99
N ASP A 45 -15.07 15.03 -11.76
CA ASP A 45 -15.57 16.09 -10.86
C ASP A 45 -14.47 16.64 -9.94
N LEU A 46 -13.23 16.16 -10.10
CA LEU A 46 -12.11 16.58 -9.27
C LEU A 46 -11.24 17.62 -9.98
N HIS A 47 -10.80 18.61 -9.20
CA HIS A 47 -9.81 19.56 -9.69
C HIS A 47 -8.46 18.86 -9.93
N TRP A 48 -7.85 19.12 -11.10
CA TRP A 48 -6.56 18.59 -11.49
C TRP A 48 -5.45 19.59 -11.26
N PHE A 49 -4.55 19.28 -10.34
CA PHE A 49 -3.32 20.00 -10.08
C PHE A 49 -2.18 19.33 -10.83
N LYS A 50 -1.45 20.09 -11.67
CA LYS A 50 -0.48 19.53 -12.63
C LYS A 50 0.91 19.32 -12.03
N SER A 51 1.19 19.99 -10.91
CA SER A 51 2.51 20.00 -10.30
C SER A 51 2.46 19.69 -8.82
N ASP A 52 3.52 19.05 -8.32
CA ASP A 52 3.71 18.81 -6.90
C ASP A 52 3.79 20.13 -6.09
N GLU A 53 4.20 21.24 -6.73
CA GLU A 53 4.22 22.57 -6.11
C GLU A 53 2.80 23.06 -5.78
N ASP A 54 1.78 22.60 -6.49
CA ASP A 54 0.39 22.97 -6.23
C ASP A 54 -0.09 22.50 -4.84
N ILE A 55 0.61 21.51 -4.23
CA ILE A 55 0.33 21.06 -2.86
C ILE A 55 0.51 22.19 -1.85
N PHE A 56 1.46 23.12 -2.09
CA PHE A 56 1.79 24.18 -1.14
C PHE A 56 0.73 25.27 -1.01
N GLN A 57 -0.28 25.31 -1.88
CA GLN A 57 -1.43 26.19 -1.71
C GLN A 57 -2.40 25.74 -0.60
N PHE A 58 -2.25 24.51 -0.11
CA PHE A 58 -3.06 23.94 0.94
C PHE A 58 -2.36 24.00 2.29
N ASP A 59 -3.08 24.41 3.32
CA ASP A 59 -2.56 24.39 4.68
C ASP A 59 -2.39 22.95 5.17
N LYS A 60 -1.14 22.58 5.43
CA LYS A 60 -0.75 21.24 5.90
C LYS A 60 -1.39 20.85 7.25
N THR A 61 -1.95 21.79 8.00
CA THR A 61 -2.63 21.54 9.28
C THR A 61 -4.09 21.19 9.09
N THR A 62 -4.68 21.53 7.93
CA THR A 62 -6.11 21.33 7.65
C THR A 62 -6.39 20.25 6.61
N ILE A 63 -5.37 19.75 5.91
CA ILE A 63 -5.53 18.66 4.94
C ILE A 63 -4.67 17.45 5.28
N GLN A 64 -5.02 16.33 4.69
CA GLN A 64 -4.18 15.15 4.63
C GLN A 64 -3.90 14.75 3.18
N LEU A 65 -2.72 14.21 2.93
CA LEU A 65 -2.37 13.64 1.62
C LEU A 65 -2.79 12.16 1.56
N VAL A 66 -3.25 11.72 0.42
CA VAL A 66 -3.48 10.31 0.09
C VAL A 66 -2.50 9.90 -0.97
N ASN A 67 -1.54 9.04 -0.63
CA ASN A 67 -0.50 8.63 -1.55
C ASN A 67 -1.03 7.61 -2.57
N GLY A 68 -1.51 8.07 -3.71
CA GLY A 68 -2.01 7.26 -4.82
C GLY A 68 -0.92 6.78 -5.80
N ILE A 69 0.36 7.04 -5.49
CA ILE A 69 1.48 6.48 -6.24
C ILE A 69 1.52 4.98 -5.93
N GLY A 70 1.43 4.15 -6.97
CA GLY A 70 1.52 2.70 -6.82
C GLY A 70 2.92 2.26 -6.36
N SER A 71 3.02 1.02 -5.93
CA SER A 71 4.30 0.42 -5.54
C SER A 71 4.66 -0.71 -6.51
N LEU A 72 5.77 -0.54 -7.21
CA LEU A 72 6.38 -1.57 -8.06
C LEU A 72 7.71 -2.02 -7.46
N PRO A 73 8.11 -3.28 -7.64
CA PRO A 73 9.39 -3.78 -7.15
C PRO A 73 10.56 -2.90 -7.61
N GLY A 74 11.43 -2.49 -6.69
CA GLY A 74 12.62 -1.69 -7.00
C GLY A 74 12.35 -0.20 -7.29
N ASN A 75 11.10 0.27 -7.25
CA ASN A 75 10.76 1.68 -7.44
C ASN A 75 10.54 2.37 -6.09
N THR A 76 11.28 3.44 -5.82
CA THR A 76 11.24 4.19 -4.56
C THR A 76 10.31 5.41 -4.58
N LEU A 77 9.73 5.77 -5.75
CA LEU A 77 8.98 7.01 -5.93
C LEU A 77 7.91 7.24 -4.86
N ARG A 78 7.15 6.19 -4.50
CA ARG A 78 6.13 6.24 -3.45
C ARG A 78 6.72 6.60 -2.08
N ALA A 79 7.83 5.94 -1.73
CA ALA A 79 8.51 6.16 -0.44
C ALA A 79 9.16 7.54 -0.39
N ASP A 80 9.82 7.95 -1.47
CA ASP A 80 10.49 9.26 -1.57
C ASP A 80 9.47 10.40 -1.47
N PHE A 81 8.33 10.27 -2.14
CA PHE A 81 7.24 11.23 -2.03
C PHE A 81 6.72 11.34 -0.59
N TYR A 82 6.43 10.21 0.04
CA TYR A 82 5.98 10.19 1.44
C TYR A 82 6.98 10.89 2.36
N MET A 83 8.27 10.54 2.27
CA MET A 83 9.31 11.11 3.12
C MET A 83 9.52 12.61 2.87
N LYS A 84 9.48 13.07 1.61
CA LYS A 84 9.56 14.49 1.24
C LYS A 84 8.47 15.30 1.95
N TYR A 85 7.22 14.94 1.76
CA TYR A 85 6.10 15.71 2.29
C TYR A 85 5.92 15.55 3.80
N LYS A 86 6.29 14.41 4.36
CA LYS A 86 6.35 14.22 5.81
C LYS A 86 7.35 15.16 6.46
N LYS A 87 8.55 15.35 5.89
CA LYS A 87 9.56 16.33 6.35
C LYS A 87 9.07 17.77 6.25
N LEU A 88 8.21 18.09 5.28
CA LEU A 88 7.59 19.41 5.12
C LEU A 88 6.42 19.63 6.09
N GLY A 89 6.06 18.62 6.88
CA GLY A 89 5.03 18.71 7.92
C GLY A 89 3.62 18.31 7.47
N TYR A 90 3.45 17.76 6.26
CA TYR A 90 2.17 17.18 5.85
C TYR A 90 1.91 15.85 6.53
N SER A 91 0.64 15.56 6.80
CA SER A 91 0.18 14.25 7.28
C SER A 91 -0.40 13.43 6.12
N PHE A 92 -0.36 12.11 6.26
CA PHE A 92 -0.95 11.19 5.28
C PHE A 92 -2.13 10.45 5.89
N ALA A 93 -3.24 10.39 5.17
CA ALA A 93 -4.41 9.66 5.61
C ALA A 93 -4.17 8.15 5.58
N THR A 94 -4.51 7.47 6.66
CA THR A 94 -4.62 6.01 6.68
C THR A 94 -6.01 5.64 6.18
N LEU A 95 -6.07 4.83 5.11
CA LEU A 95 -7.32 4.45 4.47
C LEU A 95 -7.58 2.96 4.65
N VAL A 96 -8.74 2.63 5.18
CA VAL A 96 -9.20 1.24 5.33
C VAL A 96 -10.50 1.10 4.57
N SER A 97 -10.57 0.16 3.63
CA SER A 97 -11.82 -0.15 2.93
C SER A 97 -12.90 -0.61 3.91
N LYS A 98 -14.15 -0.25 3.66
CA LYS A 98 -15.30 -0.77 4.43
C LYS A 98 -15.43 -2.30 4.39
N ASP A 99 -14.93 -2.89 3.30
CA ASP A 99 -14.96 -4.34 3.06
C ASP A 99 -13.68 -5.04 3.54
N ALA A 100 -12.80 -4.36 4.27
CA ALA A 100 -11.62 -4.96 4.88
C ALA A 100 -11.92 -5.42 6.30
N GLY A 101 -11.40 -6.57 6.68
CA GLY A 101 -11.48 -7.13 8.03
C GLY A 101 -10.24 -6.77 8.84
N VAL A 102 -10.26 -5.64 9.55
CA VAL A 102 -9.14 -5.21 10.40
C VAL A 102 -9.50 -5.38 11.86
N SER A 103 -8.70 -6.15 12.59
CA SER A 103 -8.88 -6.34 14.03
C SER A 103 -8.75 -5.01 14.80
N GLY A 104 -9.62 -4.78 15.77
CA GLY A 104 -9.50 -3.62 16.68
C GLY A 104 -8.22 -3.62 17.53
N TYR A 105 -7.48 -4.72 17.57
CA TYR A 105 -6.20 -4.87 18.24
C TYR A 105 -5.01 -4.82 17.27
N ALA A 106 -5.22 -4.54 16.00
CA ALA A 106 -4.16 -4.25 15.05
C ALA A 106 -3.79 -2.77 15.09
N THR A 107 -2.51 -2.46 14.81
CA THR A 107 -2.00 -1.10 14.74
C THR A 107 -1.65 -0.75 13.29
N LEU A 108 -2.26 0.29 12.76
CA LEU A 108 -1.96 0.82 11.44
C LEU A 108 -1.28 2.18 11.59
N GLU A 109 -0.06 2.31 11.10
CA GLU A 109 0.65 3.59 11.12
C GLU A 109 0.14 4.55 10.03
N GLN A 110 0.66 5.77 10.03
CA GLN A 110 0.21 6.83 9.14
C GLN A 110 0.42 6.49 7.65
N GLY A 111 -0.61 6.72 6.83
CA GLY A 111 -0.56 6.50 5.39
C GLY A 111 -0.66 5.04 4.97
N VAL A 112 -0.97 4.13 5.88
CA VAL A 112 -1.29 2.73 5.55
C VAL A 112 -2.59 2.69 4.73
N GLN A 113 -2.61 1.84 3.72
CA GLN A 113 -3.75 1.65 2.83
C GLN A 113 -4.17 0.18 2.83
N VAL A 114 -5.38 -0.10 3.29
CA VAL A 114 -5.96 -1.45 3.37
C VAL A 114 -7.10 -1.56 2.39
N MET A 115 -6.93 -2.38 1.35
CA MET A 115 -7.85 -2.50 0.23
C MET A 115 -9.00 -3.48 0.52
N ARG A 116 -9.98 -3.54 -0.39
CA ARG A 116 -11.16 -4.40 -0.29
C ARG A 116 -10.80 -5.86 -0.08
N GLY A 117 -11.48 -6.50 0.86
CA GLY A 117 -11.31 -7.91 1.18
C GLY A 117 -9.98 -8.27 1.85
N ALA A 118 -9.12 -7.29 2.15
CA ALA A 118 -7.92 -7.55 2.93
C ALA A 118 -8.27 -7.85 4.39
N ILE A 119 -7.52 -8.76 5.02
CA ILE A 119 -7.72 -9.17 6.41
C ILE A 119 -6.42 -8.90 7.19
N ILE A 120 -6.54 -8.22 8.32
CA ILE A 120 -5.44 -7.98 9.26
C ILE A 120 -5.88 -8.42 10.64
N GLN A 121 -5.20 -9.43 11.19
CA GLN A 121 -5.56 -10.07 12.44
C GLN A 121 -4.98 -9.34 13.67
N THR A 122 -5.41 -9.82 14.84
CA THR A 122 -5.05 -9.28 16.14
C THR A 122 -3.53 -9.24 16.37
N GLY A 123 -3.04 -8.26 17.14
CA GLY A 123 -1.63 -8.11 17.49
C GLY A 123 -0.71 -7.66 16.34
N THR A 124 -1.24 -7.54 15.12
CA THR A 124 -0.44 -7.15 13.94
C THR A 124 -0.22 -5.65 13.90
N THR A 125 1.02 -5.24 13.63
CA THR A 125 1.40 -3.85 13.35
C THR A 125 1.78 -3.70 11.88
N VAL A 126 1.25 -2.65 11.20
CA VAL A 126 1.61 -2.31 9.83
C VAL A 126 2.24 -0.92 9.79
N GLY A 127 3.50 -0.87 9.38
CA GLY A 127 4.31 0.34 9.31
C GLY A 127 3.85 1.32 8.23
N TYR A 128 4.22 2.59 8.40
CA TYR A 128 3.75 3.71 7.62
C TYR A 128 3.92 3.53 6.10
N ASN A 129 3.03 4.16 5.33
CA ASN A 129 3.03 4.19 3.86
C ASN A 129 2.95 2.80 3.20
N SER A 130 2.63 1.75 3.96
CA SER A 130 2.48 0.39 3.45
C SER A 130 1.11 0.19 2.78
N ILE A 131 1.04 -0.76 1.86
CA ILE A 131 -0.17 -1.15 1.14
C ILE A 131 -0.48 -2.61 1.50
N VAL A 132 -1.65 -2.87 2.04
CA VAL A 132 -2.25 -4.21 2.20
C VAL A 132 -3.33 -4.33 1.14
N ASN A 133 -2.98 -4.98 0.01
CA ASN A 133 -3.76 -4.91 -1.21
C ASN A 133 -4.95 -5.89 -1.21
N THR A 134 -5.77 -5.79 -2.24
CA THR A 134 -7.05 -6.51 -2.41
C THR A 134 -6.93 -8.00 -2.09
N GLY A 135 -7.77 -8.46 -1.16
CA GLY A 135 -7.87 -9.87 -0.78
C GLY A 135 -6.63 -10.48 -0.13
N SER A 136 -5.66 -9.67 0.30
CA SER A 136 -4.49 -10.17 1.03
C SER A 136 -4.82 -10.44 2.51
N ILE A 137 -4.10 -11.36 3.12
CA ILE A 137 -4.27 -11.77 4.51
C ILE A 137 -2.96 -11.58 5.26
N VAL A 138 -3.02 -10.88 6.38
CA VAL A 138 -1.94 -10.78 7.36
C VAL A 138 -2.47 -11.33 8.67
N ASP A 139 -1.94 -12.47 9.09
CA ASP A 139 -2.40 -13.17 10.27
C ASP A 139 -1.84 -12.53 11.56
N HIS A 140 -2.17 -13.12 12.70
CA HIS A 140 -1.94 -12.57 14.02
C HIS A 140 -0.44 -12.32 14.35
N ASP A 141 -0.18 -11.34 15.21
CA ASP A 141 1.13 -11.04 15.80
C ASP A 141 2.25 -10.76 14.77
N CYS A 142 1.89 -10.30 13.56
CA CYS A 142 2.85 -9.90 12.56
C CYS A 142 3.39 -8.49 12.80
N THR A 143 4.65 -8.27 12.41
CA THR A 143 5.27 -6.95 12.37
C THR A 143 5.64 -6.63 10.91
N ILE A 144 4.81 -5.85 10.24
CA ILE A 144 5.04 -5.41 8.87
C ILE A 144 5.70 -4.04 8.88
N GLY A 145 6.90 -3.95 8.34
CA GLY A 145 7.67 -2.70 8.30
C GLY A 145 7.06 -1.63 7.40
N SER A 146 7.69 -0.47 7.36
CA SER A 146 7.24 0.67 6.55
C SER A 146 7.51 0.48 5.05
N ASN A 147 6.71 1.17 4.22
CA ASN A 147 6.81 1.12 2.76
C ASN A 147 6.72 -0.29 2.17
N ASN A 148 6.04 -1.21 2.84
CA ASN A 148 5.83 -2.54 2.32
C ASN A 148 4.64 -2.57 1.36
N HIS A 149 4.70 -3.44 0.37
CA HIS A 149 3.58 -3.73 -0.50
C HIS A 149 3.22 -5.20 -0.40
N ILE A 150 2.13 -5.48 0.26
CA ILE A 150 1.50 -6.79 0.29
C ILE A 150 0.52 -6.83 -0.87
N ALA A 151 0.95 -7.40 -2.01
CA ALA A 151 0.22 -7.36 -3.27
C ALA A 151 -1.08 -8.20 -3.22
N PRO A 152 -1.97 -8.11 -4.22
CA PRO A 152 -3.25 -8.81 -4.19
C PRO A 152 -3.13 -10.31 -3.91
N GLY A 153 -3.97 -10.81 -3.00
CA GLY A 153 -4.08 -12.24 -2.68
C GLY A 153 -2.86 -12.86 -1.96
N VAL A 154 -1.97 -12.04 -1.42
CA VAL A 154 -0.85 -12.52 -0.58
C VAL A 154 -1.38 -13.05 0.74
N THR A 155 -0.80 -14.15 1.23
CA THR A 155 -1.10 -14.71 2.56
C THR A 155 0.16 -14.73 3.41
N ILE A 156 0.13 -14.03 4.54
CA ILE A 156 1.19 -13.99 5.54
C ILE A 156 0.65 -14.65 6.82
N SER A 157 1.27 -15.76 7.23
CA SER A 157 0.90 -16.49 8.46
C SER A 157 1.41 -15.76 9.71
N GLY A 158 0.99 -16.23 10.89
CA GLY A 158 1.27 -15.56 12.15
C GLY A 158 2.75 -15.40 12.50
N HIS A 159 3.07 -14.39 13.31
CA HIS A 159 4.42 -14.08 13.82
C HIS A 159 5.47 -13.78 12.73
N VAL A 160 5.07 -13.38 11.53
CA VAL A 160 6.01 -12.95 10.49
C VAL A 160 6.47 -11.52 10.76
N THR A 161 7.79 -11.31 10.65
CA THR A 161 8.39 -9.97 10.72
C THR A 161 8.96 -9.60 9.37
N SER A 162 8.55 -8.46 8.80
CA SER A 162 9.21 -7.85 7.65
C SER A 162 9.81 -6.50 8.01
N GLN A 163 10.99 -6.20 7.50
CA GLN A 163 11.59 -4.88 7.60
C GLN A 163 11.01 -3.94 6.53
N LYS A 164 11.59 -2.75 6.35
CA LYS A 164 11.12 -1.74 5.39
C LYS A 164 11.34 -2.16 3.93
N ASN A 165 10.52 -1.60 3.03
CA ASN A 165 10.65 -1.72 1.57
C ASN A 165 10.56 -3.17 1.06
N VAL A 166 9.76 -4.01 1.68
CA VAL A 166 9.53 -5.37 1.19
C VAL A 166 8.34 -5.38 0.23
N HIS A 167 8.53 -6.03 -0.92
CA HIS A 167 7.46 -6.27 -1.88
C HIS A 167 7.09 -7.75 -1.89
N PHE A 168 5.88 -8.05 -1.43
CA PHE A 168 5.29 -9.38 -1.52
C PHE A 168 4.49 -9.47 -2.81
N GLY A 169 4.97 -10.24 -3.77
CA GLY A 169 4.34 -10.39 -5.09
C GLY A 169 2.98 -11.09 -5.03
N THR A 170 2.12 -10.77 -5.99
CA THR A 170 0.74 -11.27 -6.08
C THR A 170 0.64 -12.77 -5.83
N GLY A 171 -0.25 -13.18 -4.92
CA GLY A 171 -0.50 -14.58 -4.59
C GLY A 171 0.65 -15.32 -3.93
N SER A 172 1.68 -14.62 -3.41
CA SER A 172 2.72 -15.28 -2.63
C SER A 172 2.21 -15.70 -1.24
N SER A 173 2.88 -16.71 -0.65
CA SER A 173 2.53 -17.25 0.66
C SER A 173 3.76 -17.29 1.55
N ILE A 174 3.64 -16.82 2.78
CA ILE A 174 4.71 -16.77 3.76
C ILE A 174 4.27 -17.61 4.97
N ILE A 175 5.04 -18.65 5.32
CA ILE A 175 4.72 -19.46 6.50
C ILE A 175 5.01 -18.69 7.78
N GLN A 176 4.53 -19.20 8.90
CA GLN A 176 4.66 -18.56 10.22
C GLN A 176 6.12 -18.37 10.66
N SER A 177 6.34 -17.36 11.48
CA SER A 177 7.60 -17.07 12.19
C SER A 177 8.81 -16.81 11.28
N ILE A 178 8.59 -16.30 10.09
CA ILE A 178 9.63 -15.93 9.12
C ILE A 178 10.07 -14.49 9.32
N ASN A 179 11.37 -14.24 9.24
CA ASN A 179 11.97 -12.91 9.21
C ASN A 179 12.37 -12.54 7.78
N ILE A 180 11.86 -11.42 7.28
CA ILE A 180 12.15 -10.89 5.95
C ILE A 180 12.85 -9.54 6.11
N ASN A 181 14.11 -9.48 5.73
CA ASN A 181 14.92 -8.28 5.87
C ASN A 181 14.55 -7.19 4.86
N GLU A 182 15.21 -6.03 4.94
CA GLU A 182 14.89 -4.86 4.13
C GLU A 182 15.17 -5.07 2.63
N ASN A 183 14.40 -4.38 1.78
CA ASN A 183 14.54 -4.35 0.33
C ASN A 183 14.42 -5.75 -0.33
N VAL A 184 13.63 -6.64 0.25
CA VAL A 184 13.35 -7.96 -0.32
C VAL A 184 12.21 -7.86 -1.33
N ILE A 185 12.33 -8.58 -2.44
CA ILE A 185 11.27 -8.77 -3.43
C ILE A 185 10.90 -10.25 -3.44
N VAL A 186 9.70 -10.56 -2.99
CA VAL A 186 9.11 -11.89 -3.15
C VAL A 186 8.35 -11.92 -4.47
N GLY A 187 8.75 -12.78 -5.38
CA GLY A 187 8.09 -12.95 -6.70
C GLY A 187 6.66 -13.47 -6.56
N SER A 188 5.81 -13.16 -7.54
CA SER A 188 4.42 -13.60 -7.55
C SER A 188 4.30 -15.12 -7.47
N GLY A 189 3.36 -15.63 -6.66
CA GLY A 189 3.13 -17.07 -6.46
C GLY A 189 4.25 -17.81 -5.71
N THR A 190 5.22 -17.10 -5.14
CA THR A 190 6.33 -17.71 -4.39
C THR A 190 5.86 -18.12 -2.99
N THR A 191 6.29 -19.31 -2.54
CA THR A 191 6.12 -19.72 -1.14
C THR A 191 7.42 -19.53 -0.39
N ILE A 192 7.39 -18.73 0.69
CA ILE A 192 8.55 -18.47 1.56
C ILE A 192 8.45 -19.34 2.79
N THR A 193 9.49 -20.16 3.00
CA THR A 193 9.56 -21.16 4.09
C THR A 193 10.81 -20.99 4.96
N LYS A 194 11.60 -19.95 4.74
CA LYS A 194 12.83 -19.63 5.49
C LYS A 194 13.02 -18.12 5.53
N ASP A 195 13.77 -17.64 6.50
CA ASP A 195 14.19 -16.26 6.62
C ASP A 195 14.89 -15.77 5.35
N ILE A 196 14.69 -14.51 4.99
CA ILE A 196 15.23 -13.92 3.77
C ILE A 196 16.16 -12.76 4.13
N GLU A 197 17.38 -12.84 3.62
CA GLU A 197 18.40 -11.80 3.78
C GLU A 197 18.04 -10.54 2.98
N LYS A 198 18.55 -9.39 3.45
CA LYS A 198 18.33 -8.09 2.80
C LYS A 198 18.77 -8.07 1.33
N ASN A 199 18.13 -7.21 0.53
CA ASN A 199 18.44 -6.98 -0.88
C ASN A 199 18.34 -8.25 -1.74
N THR A 200 17.40 -9.15 -1.43
CA THR A 200 17.21 -10.44 -2.09
C THR A 200 15.96 -10.45 -2.95
N ILE A 201 16.01 -11.13 -4.09
CA ILE A 201 14.84 -11.43 -4.91
C ILE A 201 14.57 -12.93 -4.85
N CYS A 202 13.37 -13.30 -4.37
CA CYS A 202 12.91 -14.69 -4.34
C CYS A 202 12.06 -14.98 -5.57
N TYR A 203 12.42 -15.98 -6.35
CA TYR A 203 11.67 -16.39 -7.53
C TYR A 203 10.80 -17.62 -7.24
N PRO A 204 9.62 -17.75 -7.86
CA PRO A 204 8.82 -18.97 -7.76
C PRO A 204 9.54 -20.16 -8.42
N ALA A 205 9.18 -21.38 -8.02
CA ALA A 205 9.67 -22.59 -8.68
C ALA A 205 9.33 -22.57 -10.18
N ARG A 206 10.22 -23.10 -11.00
CA ARG A 206 10.00 -23.18 -12.46
C ARG A 206 8.82 -24.09 -12.78
N ILE A 207 8.00 -23.69 -13.77
CA ILE A 207 6.89 -24.52 -14.25
C ILE A 207 7.47 -25.76 -14.95
N PHE A 208 7.08 -26.94 -14.46
CA PHE A 208 7.30 -28.22 -15.15
C PHE A 208 6.10 -28.49 -16.06
N LYS A 209 6.36 -28.69 -17.36
CA LYS A 209 5.31 -29.09 -18.32
C LYS A 209 5.53 -30.55 -18.73
N LYS A 210 4.50 -31.37 -18.61
CA LYS A 210 4.44 -32.74 -19.14
C LYS A 210 3.25 -32.82 -20.10
N VAL A 211 3.51 -33.23 -21.33
CA VAL A 211 2.42 -33.53 -22.28
C VAL A 211 1.82 -34.87 -21.86
N ILE A 212 0.49 -34.89 -21.69
CA ILE A 212 -0.29 -36.09 -21.43
C ILE A 212 -0.91 -36.47 -22.76
N TYR A 213 -0.64 -37.71 -23.24
CA TYR A 213 -1.21 -38.28 -24.46
C TYR A 213 -2.48 -39.00 -24.13
#